data_bc8681b558527b3ed7cb3e4dc5e8fe60
#
_entry.id   bc8681b558527b3ed7cb3e4dc5e8fe60
#
_cell.length_a   1.000
_cell.length_b   1.000
_cell.length_c   1.000
_cell.angle_alpha   90.00
_cell.angle_beta   90.00
_cell.angle_gamma   90.00
#
_symmetry.space_group_name_H-M   'P 1'
#
loop_
_entity.id
_entity.type
_entity.pdbx_description
1 polymer ?
#
loop_
_entity_poly.entity_id
_entity_poly.type
_entity_poly.pdbx_seq_one_letter_code
_entity_poly.pdbx_strand_id
1 'polypeptide(L)'
;MTGTLIVTNDFPPRQGGIETFVHAMATRLPAREVVVYTSAEPGADRHDAALPFPVVRDRSRLLLPTPRVTRRAAELARAYGCDRVWFGAAAPLAAMTPELRRQAPGIRRTVATTHGHEIWWARTPVARRLLRRIGDSVDVVTFLGAHTRERIAPALGPAPRLERLVPGVDTELFRPGRREQDADPRAPVILCVARLVPRKGQDTLVRALPLVRRSVPGAVLVLVGRGPAERRLRELARRHTEPGSVVFAGGHEHARTPADYASADVFAMPCRTRRAGLEAEGLGIVFLEAAAAGLPVVVGHSGGAPDAVLDGVNGTVVDGRDPAAVAAAITGILRAPAAERDRMGAAGRRWVRDHWSWDTTADRLAALLAPPQDQPDHCGHPDAVAPRDPRDPCDPRDPCDPRDPRPAEAR
;
A
#
# COMPACT_ATOMS: atom_id res chain seq x y z
N MET A 1 -23.14 20.19 13.04
CA MET A 1 -22.79 19.24 11.95
C MET A 1 -21.30 19.00 12.04
N THR A 2 -20.88 17.75 12.06
CA THR A 2 -19.47 17.35 12.14
C THR A 2 -18.97 17.10 10.75
N GLY A 3 -18.00 17.91 10.27
CA GLY A 3 -17.47 17.79 8.91
C GLY A 3 -15.97 17.54 8.89
N THR A 4 -15.48 16.94 7.81
CA THR A 4 -14.06 16.66 7.57
C THR A 4 -13.55 17.48 6.40
N LEU A 5 -12.60 18.38 6.65
CA LEU A 5 -11.83 19.04 5.60
C LEU A 5 -10.63 18.15 5.22
N ILE A 6 -10.60 17.67 3.98
CA ILE A 6 -9.47 16.96 3.41
C ILE A 6 -8.55 17.97 2.73
N VAL A 7 -7.29 18.06 3.14
CA VAL A 7 -6.28 18.96 2.55
C VAL A 7 -5.20 18.12 1.90
N THR A 8 -5.03 18.22 0.57
CA THR A 8 -4.07 17.39 -0.16
C THR A 8 -3.60 18.06 -1.45
N ASN A 9 -2.43 17.66 -1.94
CA ASN A 9 -1.98 17.93 -3.30
C ASN A 9 -2.33 16.80 -4.26
N ASP A 10 -2.65 15.64 -3.69
CA ASP A 10 -2.75 14.37 -4.39
C ASP A 10 -4.24 14.00 -4.51
N PHE A 11 -4.88 14.47 -5.60
CA PHE A 11 -6.29 14.21 -5.88
C PHE A 11 -6.52 14.07 -7.39
N PRO A 12 -7.43 13.15 -7.84
CA PRO A 12 -7.75 13.02 -9.25
C PRO A 12 -8.26 14.34 -9.89
N PRO A 13 -8.16 14.48 -11.23
CA PRO A 13 -7.85 13.46 -12.24
C PRO A 13 -6.36 13.08 -12.34
N ARG A 14 -5.49 13.71 -11.57
CA ARG A 14 -4.09 13.32 -11.49
C ARG A 14 -3.98 11.85 -11.08
N GLN A 15 -3.10 11.10 -11.75
CA GLN A 15 -2.93 9.67 -11.54
C GLN A 15 -1.73 9.37 -10.63
N GLY A 16 -1.93 8.52 -9.61
CA GLY A 16 -0.90 8.05 -8.70
C GLY A 16 -1.49 7.24 -7.55
N GLY A 17 -0.63 6.58 -6.79
CA GLY A 17 -1.06 5.73 -5.68
C GLY A 17 -1.64 6.53 -4.50
N ILE A 18 -1.11 7.74 -4.25
CA ILE A 18 -1.62 8.61 -3.18
C ILE A 18 -2.97 9.19 -3.59
N GLU A 19 -3.10 9.64 -4.83
CA GLU A 19 -4.34 10.16 -5.41
C GLU A 19 -5.47 9.12 -5.33
N THR A 20 -5.16 7.88 -5.71
CA THR A 20 -6.10 6.75 -5.62
C THR A 20 -6.51 6.50 -4.16
N PHE A 21 -5.55 6.52 -3.24
CA PHE A 21 -5.80 6.33 -1.82
C PHE A 21 -6.72 7.43 -1.26
N VAL A 22 -6.36 8.69 -1.47
CA VAL A 22 -7.14 9.82 -0.93
C VAL A 22 -8.55 9.83 -1.51
N HIS A 23 -8.70 9.59 -2.81
CA HIS A 23 -10.00 9.50 -3.48
C HIS A 23 -10.85 8.34 -2.93
N ALA A 24 -10.26 7.14 -2.82
CA ALA A 24 -10.96 5.97 -2.30
C ALA A 24 -11.46 6.18 -0.86
N MET A 25 -10.71 6.89 -0.04
CA MET A 25 -11.11 7.25 1.32
C MET A 25 -12.19 8.33 1.31
N ALA A 26 -12.00 9.41 0.53
CA ALA A 26 -12.96 10.51 0.46
C ALA A 26 -14.36 10.05 0.00
N THR A 27 -14.41 9.12 -0.95
CA THR A 27 -15.68 8.58 -1.48
C THR A 27 -16.37 7.59 -0.53
N ARG A 28 -15.68 7.08 0.49
CA ARG A 28 -16.25 6.16 1.50
C ARG A 28 -16.63 6.85 2.81
N LEU A 29 -16.15 8.05 3.04
CA LEU A 29 -16.65 8.87 4.13
C LEU A 29 -18.05 9.40 3.79
N PRO A 30 -18.90 9.74 4.79
CA PRO A 30 -20.23 10.29 4.52
C PRO A 30 -20.14 11.56 3.67
N ALA A 31 -20.70 11.55 2.47
CA ALA A 31 -20.52 12.61 1.47
C ALA A 31 -20.91 14.01 1.97
N ARG A 32 -21.93 14.09 2.86
CA ARG A 32 -22.39 15.36 3.45
C ARG A 32 -21.42 15.94 4.48
N GLU A 33 -20.45 15.16 4.92
CA GLU A 33 -19.45 15.52 5.93
C GLU A 33 -18.07 15.81 5.32
N VAL A 34 -17.91 15.70 4.00
CA VAL A 34 -16.61 15.83 3.33
C VAL A 34 -16.57 17.10 2.49
N VAL A 35 -15.45 17.83 2.61
CA VAL A 35 -15.03 18.82 1.62
C VAL A 35 -13.54 18.65 1.35
N VAL A 36 -13.16 18.68 0.08
CA VAL A 36 -11.76 18.52 -0.35
C VAL A 36 -11.19 19.88 -0.76
N TYR A 37 -10.05 20.25 -0.18
CA TYR A 37 -9.24 21.37 -0.63
C TYR A 37 -7.95 20.85 -1.25
N THR A 38 -7.77 21.10 -2.54
CA THR A 38 -6.66 20.54 -3.31
C THR A 38 -6.05 21.54 -4.29
N SER A 39 -4.94 21.18 -4.91
CA SER A 39 -4.24 21.99 -5.91
C SER A 39 -4.99 22.06 -7.24
N ALA A 40 -4.66 23.07 -8.06
CA ALA A 40 -5.16 23.15 -9.43
C ALA A 40 -4.67 21.96 -10.27
N GLU A 41 -5.60 21.40 -11.06
CA GLU A 41 -5.28 20.36 -12.04
C GLU A 41 -6.07 20.62 -13.33
N PRO A 42 -5.41 20.64 -14.51
CA PRO A 42 -6.10 20.84 -15.77
C PRO A 42 -7.18 19.78 -16.03
N GLY A 43 -8.34 20.22 -16.48
CA GLY A 43 -9.47 19.31 -16.84
C GLY A 43 -10.17 18.68 -15.64
N ALA A 44 -9.97 19.18 -14.43
CA ALA A 44 -10.56 18.64 -13.22
C ALA A 44 -12.07 18.89 -13.08
N ASP A 45 -12.62 19.91 -13.73
CA ASP A 45 -14.02 20.34 -13.53
C ASP A 45 -15.04 19.21 -13.75
N ARG A 46 -14.84 18.42 -14.82
CA ARG A 46 -15.72 17.28 -15.12
C ARG A 46 -15.63 16.18 -14.05
N HIS A 47 -14.43 15.91 -13.56
CA HIS A 47 -14.20 14.93 -12.50
C HIS A 47 -14.85 15.40 -11.20
N ASP A 48 -14.59 16.64 -10.81
CA ASP A 48 -15.09 17.22 -9.56
C ASP A 48 -16.63 17.30 -9.53
N ALA A 49 -17.24 17.64 -10.68
CA ALA A 49 -18.70 17.69 -10.82
C ALA A 49 -19.40 16.32 -10.67
N ALA A 50 -18.66 15.21 -10.86
CA ALA A 50 -19.19 13.86 -10.69
C ALA A 50 -19.11 13.35 -9.25
N LEU A 51 -18.46 14.07 -8.34
CA LEU A 51 -18.27 13.65 -6.95
C LEU A 51 -19.46 14.08 -6.07
N PRO A 52 -19.83 13.27 -5.06
CA PRO A 52 -20.97 13.55 -4.19
C PRO A 52 -20.68 14.58 -3.09
N PHE A 53 -19.49 15.17 -3.07
CA PHE A 53 -19.02 16.16 -2.10
C PHE A 53 -18.30 17.32 -2.79
N PRO A 54 -18.20 18.49 -2.15
CA PRO A 54 -17.51 19.65 -2.72
C PRO A 54 -16.01 19.44 -2.85
N VAL A 55 -15.45 19.79 -4.01
CA VAL A 55 -14.01 19.90 -4.24
C VAL A 55 -13.68 21.36 -4.54
N VAL A 56 -12.84 21.96 -3.71
CA VAL A 56 -12.36 23.32 -3.87
C VAL A 56 -10.92 23.29 -4.33
N ARG A 57 -10.68 23.70 -5.56
CA ARG A 57 -9.31 23.76 -6.09
C ARG A 57 -8.69 25.12 -5.87
N ASP A 58 -7.46 25.10 -5.40
CA ASP A 58 -6.64 26.33 -5.33
C ASP A 58 -6.17 26.74 -6.73
N ARG A 59 -5.82 28.01 -6.89
CA ARG A 59 -5.21 28.50 -8.13
C ARG A 59 -3.78 27.98 -8.38
N SER A 60 -3.11 27.49 -7.33
CA SER A 60 -1.75 26.99 -7.39
C SER A 60 -1.72 25.52 -7.76
N ARG A 61 -0.79 25.11 -8.63
CA ARG A 61 -0.56 23.70 -8.99
C ARG A 61 0.07 22.87 -7.86
N LEU A 62 0.51 23.52 -6.80
CA LEU A 62 1.08 22.90 -5.60
C LEU A 62 0.68 23.74 -4.39
N LEU A 63 -0.02 23.10 -3.44
CA LEU A 63 -0.27 23.67 -2.14
C LEU A 63 0.99 23.54 -1.28
N LEU A 64 1.36 24.64 -0.65
CA LEU A 64 2.40 24.72 0.38
C LEU A 64 1.80 25.29 1.67
N PRO A 65 2.35 25.00 2.86
CA PRO A 65 1.84 25.50 4.14
C PRO A 65 2.13 27.00 4.32
N THR A 66 1.63 27.82 3.41
CA THR A 66 1.77 29.29 3.41
C THR A 66 0.61 29.94 4.16
N PRO A 67 0.75 31.19 4.66
CA PRO A 67 -0.35 31.91 5.32
C PRO A 67 -1.61 32.01 4.47
N ARG A 68 -1.47 32.15 3.14
CA ARG A 68 -2.60 32.20 2.19
C ARG A 68 -3.35 30.88 2.13
N VAL A 69 -2.64 29.77 1.96
CA VAL A 69 -3.23 28.43 1.87
C VAL A 69 -3.88 28.06 3.20
N THR A 70 -3.21 28.36 4.32
CA THR A 70 -3.75 28.11 5.67
C THR A 70 -5.03 28.90 5.91
N ARG A 71 -5.06 30.18 5.55
CA ARG A 71 -6.27 31.03 5.67
C ARG A 71 -7.41 30.44 4.85
N ARG A 72 -7.15 30.04 3.60
CA ARG A 72 -8.17 29.44 2.76
C ARG A 72 -8.71 28.13 3.34
N ALA A 73 -7.85 27.28 3.86
CA ALA A 73 -8.27 26.05 4.57
C ALA A 73 -9.14 26.38 5.80
N ALA A 74 -8.78 27.39 6.57
CA ALA A 74 -9.56 27.84 7.73
C ALA A 74 -10.94 28.41 7.34
N GLU A 75 -10.99 29.19 6.26
CA GLU A 75 -12.28 29.70 5.69
C GLU A 75 -13.19 28.54 5.28
N LEU A 76 -12.64 27.54 4.58
CA LEU A 76 -13.39 26.35 4.18
C LEU A 76 -13.86 25.55 5.40
N ALA A 77 -13.00 25.32 6.39
CA ALA A 77 -13.39 24.62 7.60
C ALA A 77 -14.58 25.29 8.27
N ARG A 78 -14.58 26.63 8.38
CA ARG A 78 -15.71 27.38 8.96
C ARG A 78 -16.96 27.34 8.06
N ALA A 79 -16.80 27.56 6.76
CA ALA A 79 -17.91 27.63 5.82
C ALA A 79 -18.69 26.31 5.72
N TYR A 80 -17.98 25.19 5.81
CA TYR A 80 -18.56 23.84 5.74
C TYR A 80 -18.79 23.19 7.12
N GLY A 81 -18.55 23.92 8.22
CA GLY A 81 -18.74 23.41 9.59
C GLY A 81 -17.82 22.21 9.93
N CYS A 82 -16.60 22.19 9.38
CA CYS A 82 -15.65 21.11 9.64
C CYS A 82 -15.00 21.25 10.99
N ASP A 83 -15.11 20.23 11.82
CA ASP A 83 -14.41 20.08 13.09
C ASP A 83 -13.25 19.09 13.04
N ARG A 84 -13.06 18.43 11.90
CA ARG A 84 -11.99 17.47 11.61
C ARG A 84 -11.20 17.90 10.39
N VAL A 85 -9.89 17.67 10.42
CA VAL A 85 -9.01 17.89 9.27
C VAL A 85 -8.19 16.64 9.00
N TRP A 86 -8.24 16.18 7.77
CA TRP A 86 -7.38 15.11 7.28
C TRP A 86 -6.42 15.64 6.23
N PHE A 87 -5.12 15.56 6.51
CA PHE A 87 -4.07 15.80 5.53
C PHE A 87 -3.81 14.50 4.77
N GLY A 88 -4.24 14.45 3.49
CA GLY A 88 -4.10 13.27 2.63
C GLY A 88 -2.64 12.85 2.42
N ALA A 89 -1.71 13.81 2.48
CA ALA A 89 -0.27 13.59 2.63
C ALA A 89 0.27 14.48 3.75
N ALA A 90 0.96 13.91 4.73
CA ALA A 90 1.41 14.61 5.92
C ALA A 90 2.35 15.77 5.62
N ALA A 91 3.39 15.51 4.85
CA ALA A 91 4.39 16.51 4.49
C ALA A 91 4.17 17.07 3.07
N PRO A 92 4.21 18.40 2.90
CA PRO A 92 4.48 19.42 3.91
C PRO A 92 3.24 20.03 4.57
N LEU A 93 2.02 19.69 4.12
CA LEU A 93 0.80 20.45 4.40
C LEU A 93 0.40 20.44 5.87
N ALA A 94 0.58 19.32 6.58
CA ALA A 94 0.21 19.23 7.99
C ALA A 94 1.00 20.18 8.91
N ALA A 95 2.10 20.77 8.43
CA ALA A 95 2.83 21.80 9.17
C ALA A 95 2.04 23.11 9.37
N MET A 96 0.90 23.28 8.65
CA MET A 96 0.02 24.44 8.86
C MET A 96 -0.92 24.26 10.08
N THR A 97 -0.99 23.09 10.68
CA THR A 97 -1.96 22.75 11.74
C THR A 97 -2.04 23.78 12.89
N PRO A 98 -0.92 24.29 13.45
CA PRO A 98 -1.02 25.26 14.54
C PRO A 98 -1.76 26.54 14.14
N GLU A 99 -1.43 27.06 12.98
CA GLU A 99 -2.02 28.28 12.45
C GLU A 99 -3.47 28.04 11.99
N LEU A 100 -3.74 26.87 11.43
CA LEU A 100 -5.07 26.46 11.01
C LEU A 100 -6.03 26.39 12.21
N ARG A 101 -5.62 25.77 13.31
CA ARG A 101 -6.40 25.71 14.56
C ARG A 101 -6.62 27.08 15.17
N ARG A 102 -5.61 27.96 15.10
CA ARG A 102 -5.74 29.34 15.60
C ARG A 102 -6.81 30.12 14.81
N GLN A 103 -6.86 29.94 13.49
CA GLN A 103 -7.83 30.62 12.62
C GLN A 103 -9.20 29.94 12.58
N ALA A 104 -9.28 28.65 12.85
CA ALA A 104 -10.51 27.86 12.92
C ALA A 104 -10.55 27.04 14.23
N PRO A 105 -10.90 27.70 15.38
CA PRO A 105 -10.85 27.04 16.70
C PRO A 105 -11.81 25.87 16.86
N GLY A 106 -12.80 25.74 15.97
CA GLY A 106 -13.72 24.60 15.96
C GLY A 106 -13.09 23.27 15.53
N ILE A 107 -11.83 23.26 15.03
CA ILE A 107 -11.12 22.03 14.66
C ILE A 107 -10.71 21.26 15.91
N ARG A 108 -11.37 20.14 16.14
CA ARG A 108 -11.18 19.26 17.31
C ARG A 108 -10.22 18.10 17.03
N ARG A 109 -10.10 17.68 15.77
CA ARG A 109 -9.30 16.52 15.38
C ARG A 109 -8.50 16.77 14.10
N THR A 110 -7.22 16.34 14.10
CA THR A 110 -6.33 16.41 12.95
C THR A 110 -5.62 15.08 12.73
N VAL A 111 -5.70 14.55 11.51
CA VAL A 111 -5.04 13.31 11.08
C VAL A 111 -4.14 13.63 9.91
N ALA A 112 -2.91 13.10 9.90
CA ALA A 112 -1.97 13.28 8.80
C ALA A 112 -1.45 11.93 8.32
N THR A 113 -1.63 11.61 7.04
CA THR A 113 -1.26 10.31 6.48
C THR A 113 0.12 10.34 5.84
N THR A 114 0.99 9.38 6.19
CA THR A 114 2.28 9.21 5.54
C THR A 114 2.23 8.07 4.50
N HIS A 115 2.95 8.24 3.41
CA HIS A 115 2.98 7.30 2.29
C HIS A 115 4.38 6.68 2.05
N GLY A 116 5.29 6.85 3.00
CA GLY A 116 6.64 6.30 2.97
C GLY A 116 7.71 7.22 2.39
N HIS A 117 7.36 8.25 1.61
CA HIS A 117 8.33 9.24 1.14
C HIS A 117 8.86 10.14 2.27
N GLU A 118 8.17 10.22 3.39
CA GLU A 118 8.57 10.94 4.60
C GLU A 118 9.84 10.37 5.24
N ILE A 119 10.23 9.14 4.92
CA ILE A 119 11.51 8.55 5.33
C ILE A 119 12.69 9.40 4.82
N TRP A 120 12.60 9.94 3.60
CA TRP A 120 13.60 10.88 3.10
C TRP A 120 13.63 12.18 3.91
N TRP A 121 12.44 12.69 4.27
CA TRP A 121 12.32 13.90 5.11
C TRP A 121 12.93 13.69 6.50
N ALA A 122 12.75 12.52 7.11
CA ALA A 122 13.32 12.19 8.41
C ALA A 122 14.87 12.20 8.42
N ARG A 123 15.49 12.00 7.25
CA ARG A 123 16.96 11.93 7.10
C ARG A 123 17.60 13.27 6.76
N THR A 124 16.84 14.28 6.38
CA THR A 124 17.33 15.59 5.94
C THR A 124 17.13 16.61 7.06
N PRO A 125 18.15 17.32 7.55
CA PRO A 125 18.03 18.15 8.76
C PRO A 125 16.89 19.18 8.73
N VAL A 126 16.73 19.90 7.62
CA VAL A 126 15.67 20.91 7.47
C VAL A 126 14.29 20.25 7.42
N ALA A 127 14.13 19.22 6.59
CA ALA A 127 12.87 18.50 6.46
C ALA A 127 12.50 17.76 7.74
N ARG A 128 13.47 17.25 8.51
CA ARG A 128 13.25 16.65 9.83
C ARG A 128 12.65 17.65 10.83
N ARG A 129 13.08 18.92 10.80
CA ARG A 129 12.46 19.98 11.64
C ARG A 129 11.01 20.20 11.27
N LEU A 130 10.67 20.11 9.96
CA LEU A 130 9.29 20.22 9.52
C LEU A 130 8.45 19.01 9.96
N LEU A 131 8.99 17.79 9.86
CA LEU A 131 8.33 16.60 10.41
C LEU A 131 8.11 16.73 11.91
N ARG A 132 9.09 17.24 12.66
CA ARG A 132 8.93 17.51 14.10
C ARG A 132 7.77 18.47 14.38
N ARG A 133 7.71 19.59 13.63
CA ARG A 133 6.60 20.53 13.73
C ARG A 133 5.24 19.90 13.42
N ILE A 134 5.19 19.00 12.42
CA ILE A 134 3.98 18.22 12.12
C ILE A 134 3.62 17.36 13.32
N GLY A 135 4.56 16.57 13.84
CA GLY A 135 4.35 15.71 14.99
C GLY A 135 3.87 16.46 16.23
N ASP A 136 4.46 17.62 16.53
CA ASP A 136 4.09 18.42 17.70
C ASP A 136 2.70 19.08 17.58
N SER A 137 2.06 19.03 16.42
CA SER A 137 0.83 19.81 16.15
C SER A 137 -0.38 19.00 15.70
N VAL A 138 -0.20 17.77 15.19
CA VAL A 138 -1.31 16.90 14.78
C VAL A 138 -1.63 15.86 15.86
N ASP A 139 -2.88 15.43 15.94
CA ASP A 139 -3.29 14.44 16.95
C ASP A 139 -2.87 13.02 16.55
N VAL A 140 -2.97 12.70 15.26
CA VAL A 140 -2.63 11.38 14.73
C VAL A 140 -1.78 11.51 13.47
N VAL A 141 -0.70 10.74 13.42
CA VAL A 141 0.05 10.49 12.17
C VAL A 141 -0.08 9.03 11.81
N THR A 142 -0.51 8.75 10.58
CA THR A 142 -0.63 7.38 10.13
C THR A 142 0.60 6.91 9.35
N PHE A 143 0.88 5.61 9.38
CA PHE A 143 2.00 4.97 8.69
C PHE A 143 1.55 3.67 8.01
N LEU A 144 2.29 3.24 6.97
CA LEU A 144 1.96 2.05 6.18
C LEU A 144 2.31 0.74 6.90
N GLY A 145 3.49 0.66 7.55
CA GLY A 145 3.99 -0.54 8.19
C GLY A 145 5.17 -0.26 9.12
N ALA A 146 5.67 -1.29 9.79
CA ALA A 146 6.75 -1.20 10.78
C ALA A 146 7.98 -0.46 10.23
N HIS A 147 8.40 -0.78 9.02
CA HIS A 147 9.53 -0.13 8.34
C HIS A 147 9.39 1.40 8.25
N THR A 148 8.18 1.90 7.94
CA THR A 148 7.91 3.33 7.87
C THR A 148 7.89 3.94 9.26
N ARG A 149 7.16 3.31 10.21
CA ARG A 149 7.05 3.75 11.61
C ARG A 149 8.43 3.97 12.25
N GLU A 150 9.28 2.95 12.21
CA GLU A 150 10.63 3.00 12.83
C GLU A 150 11.48 4.17 12.32
N ARG A 151 11.32 4.53 11.05
CA ARG A 151 12.13 5.57 10.42
C ARG A 151 11.59 6.98 10.59
N ILE A 152 10.26 7.16 10.69
CA ILE A 152 9.66 8.49 10.83
C ILE A 152 9.40 8.88 12.30
N ALA A 153 9.11 7.92 13.19
CA ALA A 153 8.76 8.19 14.59
C ALA A 153 9.81 9.06 15.32
N PRO A 154 11.13 8.81 15.20
CA PRO A 154 12.13 9.66 15.85
C PRO A 154 12.16 11.11 15.34
N ALA A 155 11.67 11.34 14.11
CA ALA A 155 11.60 12.69 13.54
C ALA A 155 10.31 13.41 13.93
N LEU A 156 9.20 12.68 14.08
CA LEU A 156 7.92 13.21 14.53
C LEU A 156 7.91 13.54 16.04
N GLY A 157 8.64 12.76 16.84
CA GLY A 157 8.65 12.88 18.31
C GLY A 157 7.47 12.16 18.97
N PRO A 158 7.30 12.33 20.31
CA PRO A 158 6.36 11.54 21.09
C PRO A 158 4.92 12.09 21.11
N ALA A 159 4.69 13.30 20.60
CA ALA A 159 3.40 13.97 20.74
C ALA A 159 2.24 13.34 19.95
N PRO A 160 2.40 12.94 18.67
CA PRO A 160 1.29 12.40 17.91
C PRO A 160 1.05 10.94 18.25
N ARG A 161 -0.20 10.52 18.24
CA ARG A 161 -0.54 9.10 18.20
C ARG A 161 -0.16 8.54 16.83
N LEU A 162 0.67 7.48 16.82
CA LEU A 162 1.08 6.81 15.60
C LEU A 162 0.17 5.61 15.34
N GLU A 163 -0.52 5.61 14.21
CA GLU A 163 -1.50 4.59 13.86
C GLU A 163 -1.24 3.97 12.49
N ARG A 164 -1.46 2.67 12.37
CA ARG A 164 -1.33 2.00 11.08
C ARG A 164 -2.56 2.30 10.22
N LEU A 165 -2.34 2.80 9.01
CA LEU A 165 -3.36 2.99 8.00
C LEU A 165 -2.77 2.61 6.63
N VAL A 166 -3.34 1.60 6.01
CA VAL A 166 -2.84 0.98 4.78
C VAL A 166 -3.83 1.18 3.63
N PRO A 167 -3.38 1.18 2.37
CA PRO A 167 -4.29 1.17 1.24
C PRO A 167 -5.09 -0.13 1.20
N GLY A 168 -6.33 -0.04 0.74
CA GLY A 168 -7.16 -1.19 0.47
C GLY A 168 -6.91 -1.76 -0.94
N VAL A 169 -7.46 -2.96 -1.16
CA VAL A 169 -7.55 -3.62 -2.46
C VAL A 169 -9.01 -3.93 -2.76
N ASP A 170 -9.42 -3.72 -4.00
CA ASP A 170 -10.73 -4.12 -4.50
C ASP A 170 -10.70 -5.61 -4.83
N THR A 171 -11.21 -6.44 -3.92
CA THR A 171 -11.21 -7.91 -4.07
C THR A 171 -12.28 -8.43 -5.05
N GLU A 172 -13.19 -7.56 -5.49
CA GLU A 172 -14.14 -7.91 -6.55
C GLU A 172 -13.55 -7.62 -7.93
N LEU A 173 -12.75 -6.57 -8.03
CA LEU A 173 -11.98 -6.27 -9.23
C LEU A 173 -10.83 -7.29 -9.42
N PHE A 174 -10.03 -7.51 -8.37
CA PHE A 174 -8.95 -8.49 -8.34
C PHE A 174 -9.46 -9.82 -7.79
N ARG A 175 -9.97 -10.66 -8.65
CA ARG A 175 -10.51 -11.98 -8.30
C ARG A 175 -9.82 -13.09 -9.11
N PRO A 176 -9.80 -14.32 -8.58
CA PRO A 176 -9.30 -15.46 -9.35
C PRO A 176 -10.00 -15.55 -10.69
N GLY A 177 -9.22 -15.56 -11.75
CA GLY A 177 -9.69 -15.75 -13.12
C GLY A 177 -9.40 -17.16 -13.59
N ARG A 178 -10.10 -17.59 -14.62
CA ARG A 178 -9.65 -18.73 -15.42
C ARG A 178 -8.68 -18.21 -16.46
N ARG A 179 -7.54 -18.86 -16.58
CA ARG A 179 -6.64 -18.69 -17.73
C ARG A 179 -7.45 -18.91 -19.01
N GLU A 180 -7.24 -18.10 -20.04
CA GLU A 180 -7.89 -18.31 -21.33
C GLU A 180 -7.65 -19.74 -21.80
N GLN A 181 -8.70 -20.40 -22.33
CA GLN A 181 -8.65 -21.84 -22.68
C GLN A 181 -7.61 -22.15 -23.74
N ASP A 182 -7.15 -21.15 -24.51
CA ASP A 182 -6.13 -21.27 -25.55
C ASP A 182 -4.67 -21.10 -25.03
N ALA A 183 -4.49 -20.79 -23.75
CA ALA A 183 -3.14 -20.70 -23.17
C ALA A 183 -2.54 -22.11 -23.04
N ASP A 184 -1.33 -22.31 -23.55
CA ASP A 184 -0.61 -23.57 -23.40
C ASP A 184 -0.50 -23.94 -21.91
N PRO A 185 -1.13 -25.01 -21.44
CA PRO A 185 -1.09 -25.42 -20.04
C PRO A 185 0.33 -25.79 -19.57
N ARG A 186 1.27 -25.98 -20.53
CA ARG A 186 2.69 -26.31 -20.26
C ARG A 186 3.59 -25.08 -20.13
N ALA A 187 3.07 -23.87 -20.33
CA ALA A 187 3.84 -22.62 -20.24
C ALA A 187 3.43 -21.76 -19.04
N PRO A 188 3.87 -22.06 -17.81
CA PRO A 188 3.54 -21.28 -16.63
C PRO A 188 3.99 -19.81 -16.76
N VAL A 189 3.14 -18.89 -16.31
CA VAL A 189 3.37 -17.45 -16.39
C VAL A 189 3.82 -16.89 -15.04
N ILE A 190 5.01 -16.30 -15.06
CA ILE A 190 5.55 -15.50 -13.95
C ILE A 190 5.22 -14.05 -14.26
N LEU A 191 4.37 -13.40 -13.46
CA LEU A 191 3.93 -12.02 -13.67
C LEU A 191 4.69 -11.05 -12.77
N CYS A 192 5.07 -9.90 -13.32
CA CYS A 192 5.56 -8.76 -12.58
C CYS A 192 4.89 -7.47 -13.07
N VAL A 193 4.08 -6.85 -12.23
CA VAL A 193 3.41 -5.57 -12.52
C VAL A 193 4.10 -4.47 -11.73
N ALA A 194 4.87 -3.61 -12.37
CA ALA A 194 5.56 -2.49 -11.72
C ALA A 194 6.16 -1.51 -12.72
N ARG A 195 6.40 -0.25 -12.29
CA ARG A 195 7.29 0.64 -13.02
C ARG A 195 8.63 -0.04 -13.27
N LEU A 196 9.15 0.07 -14.48
CA LEU A 196 10.45 -0.51 -14.85
C LEU A 196 11.60 0.36 -14.32
N VAL A 197 11.91 0.18 -13.03
CA VAL A 197 12.98 0.89 -12.31
C VAL A 197 13.81 -0.09 -11.49
N PRO A 198 15.12 0.19 -11.27
CA PRO A 198 16.04 -0.78 -10.70
C PRO A 198 15.68 -1.33 -9.32
N ARG A 199 14.94 -0.58 -8.49
CA ARG A 199 14.51 -1.05 -7.15
C ARG A 199 13.46 -2.15 -7.18
N LYS A 200 12.74 -2.31 -8.29
CA LYS A 200 11.66 -3.31 -8.46
C LYS A 200 12.18 -4.72 -8.81
N GLY A 201 13.45 -4.87 -9.17
CA GLY A 201 14.12 -6.17 -9.32
C GLY A 201 13.80 -6.94 -10.60
N GLN A 202 13.22 -6.30 -11.64
CA GLN A 202 12.96 -6.97 -12.91
C GLN A 202 14.22 -7.55 -13.56
N ASP A 203 15.38 -6.93 -13.37
CA ASP A 203 16.68 -7.45 -13.81
C ASP A 203 17.08 -8.75 -13.10
N THR A 204 16.70 -8.90 -11.81
CA THR A 204 16.89 -10.15 -11.08
C THR A 204 15.97 -11.25 -11.64
N LEU A 205 14.70 -10.93 -11.97
CA LEU A 205 13.77 -11.88 -12.60
C LEU A 205 14.30 -12.38 -13.95
N VAL A 206 14.78 -11.46 -14.80
CA VAL A 206 15.37 -11.83 -16.09
C VAL A 206 16.55 -12.78 -15.92
N ARG A 207 17.41 -12.57 -14.92
CA ARG A 207 18.54 -13.46 -14.60
C ARG A 207 18.11 -14.78 -13.96
N ALA A 208 17.02 -14.78 -13.19
CA ALA A 208 16.47 -15.96 -12.55
C ALA A 208 15.77 -16.89 -13.55
N LEU A 209 15.18 -16.34 -14.63
CA LEU A 209 14.36 -17.09 -15.57
C LEU A 209 15.09 -18.31 -16.19
N PRO A 210 16.35 -18.24 -16.65
CA PRO A 210 17.06 -19.42 -17.15
C PRO A 210 17.21 -20.53 -16.09
N LEU A 211 17.33 -20.15 -14.79
CA LEU A 211 17.42 -21.10 -13.68
C LEU A 211 16.07 -21.78 -13.45
N VAL A 212 14.98 -21.01 -13.49
CA VAL A 212 13.60 -21.55 -13.41
C VAL A 212 13.34 -22.52 -14.57
N ARG A 213 13.69 -22.15 -15.80
CA ARG A 213 13.42 -22.95 -17.00
C ARG A 213 14.19 -24.28 -17.06
N ARG A 214 15.26 -24.45 -16.29
CA ARG A 214 15.89 -25.79 -16.12
C ARG A 214 14.95 -26.81 -15.51
N SER A 215 14.05 -26.38 -14.61
CA SER A 215 13.09 -27.23 -13.89
C SER A 215 11.65 -27.10 -14.40
N VAL A 216 11.34 -26.00 -15.07
CA VAL A 216 10.03 -25.66 -15.64
C VAL A 216 10.25 -25.10 -17.06
N PRO A 217 10.51 -25.94 -18.08
CA PRO A 217 11.02 -25.55 -19.41
C PRO A 217 10.13 -24.53 -20.13
N GLY A 218 8.82 -24.58 -19.97
CA GLY A 218 7.87 -23.69 -20.65
C GLY A 218 7.68 -22.32 -19.97
N ALA A 219 8.29 -22.05 -18.81
CA ALA A 219 8.03 -20.83 -18.05
C ALA A 219 8.29 -19.54 -18.84
N VAL A 220 7.33 -18.60 -18.77
CA VAL A 220 7.38 -17.29 -19.41
C VAL A 220 7.33 -16.19 -18.35
N LEU A 221 8.19 -15.18 -18.49
CA LEU A 221 8.16 -13.98 -17.64
C LEU A 221 7.43 -12.85 -18.36
N VAL A 222 6.32 -12.38 -17.78
CA VAL A 222 5.56 -11.23 -18.28
C VAL A 222 5.83 -10.01 -17.41
N LEU A 223 6.36 -8.96 -18.02
CA LEU A 223 6.66 -7.67 -17.38
C LEU A 223 5.64 -6.63 -17.84
N VAL A 224 4.74 -6.24 -16.93
CA VAL A 224 3.73 -5.19 -17.15
C VAL A 224 4.21 -3.89 -16.52
N GLY A 225 4.29 -2.84 -17.31
CA GLY A 225 4.70 -1.51 -16.88
C GLY A 225 5.65 -0.83 -17.86
N ARG A 226 5.93 0.43 -17.59
CA ARG A 226 6.89 1.27 -18.32
C ARG A 226 7.89 1.89 -17.36
N GLY A 227 9.04 2.31 -17.86
CA GLY A 227 10.02 3.02 -17.06
C GLY A 227 11.40 3.13 -17.68
N PRO A 228 12.28 3.93 -17.09
CA PRO A 228 13.60 4.23 -17.66
C PRO A 228 14.52 3.01 -17.79
N ALA A 229 14.23 1.92 -17.06
CA ALA A 229 15.03 0.69 -17.15
C ALA A 229 14.66 -0.21 -18.33
N GLU A 230 13.59 0.07 -19.09
CA GLU A 230 13.04 -0.83 -20.12
C GLU A 230 14.07 -1.24 -21.17
N ARG A 231 14.79 -0.27 -21.76
CA ARG A 231 15.83 -0.55 -22.76
C ARG A 231 16.89 -1.53 -22.23
N ARG A 232 17.35 -1.28 -21.00
CA ARG A 232 18.36 -2.13 -20.34
C ARG A 232 17.81 -3.54 -20.05
N LEU A 233 16.55 -3.64 -19.64
CA LEU A 233 15.90 -4.93 -19.36
C LEU A 233 15.72 -5.75 -20.65
N ARG A 234 15.31 -5.13 -21.77
CA ARG A 234 15.22 -5.79 -23.08
C ARG A 234 16.59 -6.30 -23.56
N GLU A 235 17.65 -5.50 -23.38
CA GLU A 235 19.00 -5.89 -23.69
C GLU A 235 19.46 -7.06 -22.81
N LEU A 236 19.16 -7.03 -21.50
CA LEU A 236 19.46 -8.10 -20.57
C LEU A 236 18.74 -9.40 -20.96
N ALA A 237 17.46 -9.32 -21.31
CA ALA A 237 16.66 -10.46 -21.76
C ALA A 237 17.28 -11.11 -23.02
N ARG A 238 17.61 -10.32 -24.04
CA ARG A 238 18.27 -10.83 -25.26
C ARG A 238 19.57 -11.57 -25.00
N ARG A 239 20.33 -11.17 -23.98
CA ARG A 239 21.63 -11.79 -23.63
C ARG A 239 21.52 -13.04 -22.78
N HIS A 240 20.49 -13.15 -21.95
CA HIS A 240 20.45 -14.15 -20.89
C HIS A 240 19.27 -15.13 -21.01
N THR A 241 18.30 -14.87 -21.87
CA THR A 241 17.09 -15.69 -21.97
C THR A 241 16.82 -16.12 -23.42
N GLU A 242 16.04 -17.17 -23.55
CA GLU A 242 15.59 -17.61 -24.87
C GLU A 242 14.62 -16.61 -25.53
N PRO A 243 14.64 -16.44 -26.86
CA PRO A 243 13.67 -15.60 -27.54
C PRO A 243 12.23 -15.96 -27.17
N GLY A 244 11.41 -14.92 -26.86
CA GLY A 244 9.99 -15.12 -26.50
C GLY A 244 9.73 -15.52 -25.04
N SER A 245 10.76 -15.92 -24.27
CA SER A 245 10.56 -16.29 -22.86
C SER A 245 10.35 -15.10 -21.92
N VAL A 246 10.66 -13.87 -22.35
CA VAL A 246 10.37 -12.63 -21.63
C VAL A 246 9.47 -11.74 -22.49
N VAL A 247 8.28 -11.47 -22.02
CA VAL A 247 7.28 -10.60 -22.65
C VAL A 247 7.25 -9.25 -21.96
N PHE A 248 7.44 -8.17 -22.71
CA PHE A 248 7.25 -6.81 -22.24
C PHE A 248 5.88 -6.32 -22.70
N ALA A 249 4.87 -6.44 -21.84
CA ALA A 249 3.47 -6.11 -22.17
C ALA A 249 3.22 -4.58 -22.24
N GLY A 250 4.21 -3.76 -21.86
CA GLY A 250 4.03 -2.31 -21.78
C GLY A 250 3.20 -1.89 -20.55
N GLY A 251 2.87 -0.61 -20.47
CA GLY A 251 1.99 -0.10 -19.41
C GLY A 251 0.59 0.14 -19.98
N HIS A 252 -0.42 -0.18 -19.20
CA HIS A 252 -1.83 0.08 -19.51
C HIS A 252 -2.58 0.62 -18.29
N GLU A 253 -3.82 0.96 -18.47
CA GLU A 253 -4.67 1.48 -17.39
C GLU A 253 -4.89 0.43 -16.31
N HIS A 254 -5.01 0.89 -15.07
CA HIS A 254 -5.20 0.03 -13.91
C HIS A 254 -6.42 -0.91 -14.05
N ALA A 255 -7.48 -0.45 -14.68
CA ALA A 255 -8.68 -1.25 -14.94
C ALA A 255 -8.43 -2.52 -15.80
N ARG A 256 -7.34 -2.58 -16.56
CA ARG A 256 -6.94 -3.76 -17.36
C ARG A 256 -6.04 -4.72 -16.59
N THR A 257 -5.43 -4.28 -15.51
CA THR A 257 -4.47 -5.07 -14.71
C THR A 257 -5.06 -6.37 -14.15
N PRO A 258 -6.36 -6.46 -13.75
CA PRO A 258 -6.94 -7.72 -13.28
C PRO A 258 -6.80 -8.88 -14.26
N ALA A 259 -6.87 -8.62 -15.57
CA ALA A 259 -6.69 -9.65 -16.59
C ALA A 259 -5.24 -10.21 -16.61
N ASP A 260 -4.24 -9.38 -16.33
CA ASP A 260 -2.85 -9.84 -16.21
C ASP A 260 -2.70 -10.81 -15.05
N TYR A 261 -3.25 -10.47 -13.87
CA TYR A 261 -3.20 -11.36 -12.71
C TYR A 261 -3.97 -12.66 -12.98
N ALA A 262 -5.13 -12.59 -13.62
CA ALA A 262 -5.95 -13.75 -13.93
C ALA A 262 -5.26 -14.75 -14.88
N SER A 263 -4.29 -14.29 -15.68
CA SER A 263 -3.54 -15.11 -16.65
C SER A 263 -2.26 -15.71 -16.08
N ALA A 264 -1.88 -15.38 -14.84
CA ALA A 264 -0.62 -15.78 -14.23
C ALA A 264 -0.74 -17.00 -13.32
N ASP A 265 0.38 -17.68 -13.07
CA ASP A 265 0.51 -18.79 -12.12
C ASP A 265 1.24 -18.38 -10.84
N VAL A 266 2.10 -17.37 -10.90
CA VAL A 266 2.81 -16.80 -9.77
C VAL A 266 3.09 -15.32 -10.03
N PHE A 267 2.93 -14.50 -9.03
CA PHE A 267 3.38 -13.10 -9.05
C PHE A 267 4.76 -12.98 -8.42
N ALA A 268 5.68 -12.29 -9.07
CA ALA A 268 7.04 -12.10 -8.54
C ALA A 268 7.54 -10.67 -8.76
N MET A 269 7.86 -9.98 -7.68
CA MET A 269 8.55 -8.69 -7.73
C MET A 269 9.65 -8.68 -6.66
N PRO A 270 10.87 -9.14 -6.97
CA PRO A 270 11.99 -9.20 -6.05
C PRO A 270 12.57 -7.81 -5.84
N CYS A 271 11.79 -6.93 -5.22
CA CYS A 271 12.19 -5.57 -4.91
C CYS A 271 13.37 -5.54 -3.93
N ARG A 272 14.18 -4.49 -4.02
CA ARG A 272 15.39 -4.34 -3.21
C ARG A 272 15.62 -2.90 -2.78
N THR A 273 16.09 -2.74 -1.58
CA THR A 273 16.49 -1.44 -1.05
C THR A 273 17.80 -0.99 -1.69
N ARG A 274 17.87 0.26 -2.14
CA ARG A 274 19.03 0.87 -2.82
C ARG A 274 19.39 2.21 -2.19
N ARG A 275 20.55 2.77 -2.59
CA ARG A 275 21.01 4.10 -2.17
C ARG A 275 20.98 4.27 -0.65
N ALA A 276 21.57 3.33 0.07
CA ALA A 276 21.66 3.33 1.53
C ALA A 276 20.28 3.53 2.22
N GLY A 277 19.23 2.90 1.68
CA GLY A 277 17.89 2.94 2.27
C GLY A 277 16.97 4.05 1.76
N LEU A 278 17.45 4.91 0.83
CA LEU A 278 16.63 5.99 0.25
C LEU A 278 15.61 5.48 -0.77
N GLU A 279 15.93 4.40 -1.49
CA GLU A 279 15.05 3.75 -2.45
C GLU A 279 14.61 2.40 -1.88
N ALA A 280 13.59 2.37 -1.06
CA ALA A 280 12.93 1.17 -0.56
C ALA A 280 11.51 1.03 -1.16
N GLU A 281 10.93 -0.15 -1.05
CA GLU A 281 9.50 -0.35 -1.33
C GLU A 281 8.68 0.13 -0.14
N GLY A 282 7.63 0.92 -0.39
CA GLY A 282 6.78 1.44 0.69
C GLY A 282 5.94 0.32 1.33
N LEU A 283 5.20 -0.39 0.49
CA LEU A 283 4.37 -1.55 0.83
C LEU A 283 4.30 -2.52 -0.36
N GLY A 284 4.00 -2.00 -1.56
CA GLY A 284 3.80 -2.81 -2.75
C GLY A 284 2.38 -3.37 -2.85
N ILE A 285 1.40 -2.49 -3.09
CA ILE A 285 -0.02 -2.87 -3.26
C ILE A 285 -0.21 -3.99 -4.30
N VAL A 286 0.66 -4.08 -5.30
CA VAL A 286 0.66 -5.12 -6.33
C VAL A 286 0.78 -6.55 -5.78
N PHE A 287 1.41 -6.73 -4.61
CA PHE A 287 1.44 -8.03 -3.93
C PHE A 287 0.07 -8.39 -3.37
N LEU A 288 -0.64 -7.41 -2.84
CA LEU A 288 -1.98 -7.59 -2.32
C LEU A 288 -3.00 -7.80 -3.44
N GLU A 289 -2.84 -7.10 -4.58
CA GLU A 289 -3.63 -7.32 -5.80
C GLU A 289 -3.44 -8.75 -6.31
N ALA A 290 -2.20 -9.24 -6.37
CA ALA A 290 -1.88 -10.62 -6.75
C ALA A 290 -2.50 -11.64 -5.78
N ALA A 291 -2.37 -11.41 -4.47
CA ALA A 291 -2.97 -12.26 -3.46
C ALA A 291 -4.52 -12.23 -3.52
N ALA A 292 -5.13 -11.07 -3.77
CA ALA A 292 -6.57 -10.93 -4.00
C ALA A 292 -7.03 -11.74 -5.23
N ALA A 293 -6.21 -11.74 -6.29
CA ALA A 293 -6.43 -12.56 -7.48
C ALA A 293 -6.13 -14.06 -7.27
N GLY A 294 -5.76 -14.47 -6.06
CA GLY A 294 -5.49 -15.86 -5.72
C GLY A 294 -4.12 -16.38 -6.19
N LEU A 295 -3.18 -15.49 -6.48
CA LEU A 295 -1.82 -15.90 -6.88
C LEU A 295 -0.91 -16.06 -5.67
N PRO A 296 -0.07 -17.10 -5.63
CA PRO A 296 1.11 -17.12 -4.78
C PRO A 296 2.07 -15.99 -5.15
N VAL A 297 2.76 -15.40 -4.14
CA VAL A 297 3.62 -14.24 -4.36
C VAL A 297 5.07 -14.48 -3.97
N VAL A 298 6.01 -13.95 -4.76
CA VAL A 298 7.45 -13.90 -4.42
C VAL A 298 7.84 -12.43 -4.24
N VAL A 299 8.21 -12.08 -3.02
CA VAL A 299 8.42 -10.71 -2.57
C VAL A 299 9.88 -10.49 -2.23
N GLY A 300 10.48 -9.39 -2.73
CA GLY A 300 11.83 -9.02 -2.33
C GLY A 300 11.86 -8.38 -0.94
N HIS A 301 12.86 -8.69 -0.14
CA HIS A 301 13.06 -8.08 1.17
C HIS A 301 13.50 -6.61 1.03
N SER A 302 12.52 -5.70 0.95
CA SER A 302 12.76 -4.27 0.75
C SER A 302 11.68 -3.42 1.41
N GLY A 303 12.07 -2.62 2.37
CA GLY A 303 11.17 -1.68 3.04
C GLY A 303 10.00 -2.38 3.70
N GLY A 304 8.78 -1.95 3.38
CA GLY A 304 7.53 -2.54 3.87
C GLY A 304 6.98 -3.66 2.97
N ALA A 305 7.69 -4.09 1.94
CA ALA A 305 7.21 -5.16 1.05
C ALA A 305 6.92 -6.49 1.79
N PRO A 306 7.72 -6.92 2.79
CA PRO A 306 7.39 -8.11 3.59
C PRO A 306 6.04 -8.03 4.32
N ASP A 307 5.55 -6.82 4.64
CA ASP A 307 4.25 -6.63 5.31
C ASP A 307 3.06 -6.96 4.38
N ALA A 308 3.31 -7.10 3.07
CA ALA A 308 2.30 -7.41 2.05
C ALA A 308 2.23 -8.89 1.67
N VAL A 309 2.78 -9.79 2.49
CA VAL A 309 2.76 -11.25 2.30
C VAL A 309 2.75 -11.97 3.65
N LEU A 310 2.07 -13.08 3.72
CA LEU A 310 2.21 -14.07 4.80
C LEU A 310 3.30 -15.08 4.37
N ASP A 311 4.56 -14.82 4.80
CA ASP A 311 5.71 -15.63 4.41
C ASP A 311 5.54 -17.11 4.76
N GLY A 312 5.75 -18.01 3.81
CA GLY A 312 5.52 -19.44 3.94
C GLY A 312 4.05 -19.88 3.86
N VAL A 313 3.07 -18.95 3.75
CA VAL A 313 1.63 -19.26 3.71
C VAL A 313 1.04 -18.95 2.33
N ASN A 314 1.11 -17.70 1.89
CA ASN A 314 0.63 -17.30 0.56
C ASN A 314 1.75 -16.86 -0.39
N GLY A 315 2.99 -16.93 0.07
CA GLY A 315 4.15 -16.55 -0.73
C GLY A 315 5.45 -16.70 0.02
N THR A 316 6.53 -16.14 -0.55
CA THR A 316 7.88 -16.24 0.00
C THR A 316 8.62 -14.91 -0.10
N VAL A 317 9.27 -14.51 1.00
CA VAL A 317 10.17 -13.35 1.03
C VAL A 317 11.60 -13.81 0.67
N VAL A 318 12.21 -13.14 -0.29
CA VAL A 318 13.56 -13.49 -0.81
C VAL A 318 14.50 -12.29 -0.81
N ASP A 319 15.81 -12.53 -0.87
CA ASP A 319 16.74 -11.46 -1.25
C ASP A 319 16.53 -11.11 -2.73
N GLY A 320 15.97 -9.94 -2.98
CA GLY A 320 15.70 -9.43 -4.33
C GLY A 320 16.98 -9.13 -5.17
N ARG A 321 18.17 -9.36 -4.62
CA ARG A 321 19.46 -9.24 -5.32
C ARG A 321 20.01 -10.57 -5.81
N ASP A 322 19.50 -11.68 -5.26
CA ASP A 322 19.97 -13.02 -5.57
C ASP A 322 19.06 -13.73 -6.61
N PRO A 323 19.50 -13.85 -7.88
CA PRO A 323 18.74 -14.56 -8.89
C PRO A 323 18.51 -16.05 -8.56
N ALA A 324 19.42 -16.68 -7.78
CA ALA A 324 19.28 -18.08 -7.43
C ALA A 324 18.17 -18.28 -6.37
N ALA A 325 18.14 -17.44 -5.33
CA ALA A 325 17.07 -17.45 -4.34
C ALA A 325 15.71 -17.15 -4.97
N VAL A 326 15.63 -16.15 -5.86
CA VAL A 326 14.39 -15.83 -6.62
C VAL A 326 13.95 -17.01 -7.49
N ALA A 327 14.87 -17.65 -8.21
CA ALA A 327 14.57 -18.79 -9.04
C ALA A 327 14.08 -20.00 -8.22
N ALA A 328 14.72 -20.26 -7.07
CA ALA A 328 14.32 -21.36 -6.19
C ALA A 328 12.90 -21.16 -5.65
N ALA A 329 12.55 -19.96 -5.19
CA ALA A 329 11.21 -19.64 -4.72
C ALA A 329 10.15 -19.80 -5.83
N ILE A 330 10.38 -19.24 -7.00
CA ILE A 330 9.47 -19.37 -8.15
C ILE A 330 9.32 -20.83 -8.56
N THR A 331 10.43 -21.57 -8.66
CA THR A 331 10.43 -22.99 -9.05
C THR A 331 9.68 -23.85 -8.03
N GLY A 332 9.88 -23.57 -6.72
CA GLY A 332 9.16 -24.25 -5.65
C GLY A 332 7.65 -24.12 -5.80
N ILE A 333 7.17 -22.91 -6.05
CA ILE A 333 5.74 -22.64 -6.27
C ILE A 333 5.24 -23.33 -7.56
N LEU A 334 5.93 -23.16 -8.69
CA LEU A 334 5.46 -23.69 -9.96
C LEU A 334 5.46 -25.22 -10.02
N ARG A 335 6.36 -25.89 -9.29
CA ARG A 335 6.43 -27.35 -9.19
C ARG A 335 5.55 -27.95 -8.08
N ALA A 336 5.06 -27.13 -7.18
CA ALA A 336 4.14 -27.59 -6.14
C ALA A 336 2.88 -28.21 -6.78
N PRO A 337 2.26 -29.23 -6.16
CA PRO A 337 0.96 -29.76 -6.59
C PRO A 337 -0.07 -28.65 -6.75
N ALA A 338 -0.98 -28.79 -7.74
CA ALA A 338 -2.02 -27.77 -7.98
C ALA A 338 -2.82 -27.43 -6.72
N ALA A 339 -3.21 -28.45 -5.94
CA ALA A 339 -3.93 -28.28 -4.67
C ALA A 339 -3.15 -27.45 -3.63
N GLU A 340 -1.82 -27.46 -3.67
CA GLU A 340 -1.00 -26.66 -2.77
C GLU A 340 -0.96 -25.20 -3.24
N ARG A 341 -0.77 -24.97 -4.54
CA ARG A 341 -0.84 -23.60 -5.10
C ARG A 341 -2.21 -22.98 -4.88
N ASP A 342 -3.29 -23.76 -5.04
CA ASP A 342 -4.67 -23.31 -4.78
C ASP A 342 -4.87 -22.94 -3.30
N ARG A 343 -4.30 -23.73 -2.38
CA ARG A 343 -4.33 -23.40 -0.94
C ARG A 343 -3.58 -22.11 -0.61
N MET A 344 -2.39 -21.92 -1.20
CA MET A 344 -1.61 -20.67 -1.05
C MET A 344 -2.41 -19.48 -1.57
N GLY A 345 -2.96 -19.56 -2.77
CA GLY A 345 -3.78 -18.53 -3.37
C GLY A 345 -5.05 -18.20 -2.57
N ALA A 346 -5.77 -19.24 -2.12
CA ALA A 346 -6.96 -19.08 -1.29
C ALA A 346 -6.64 -18.44 0.08
N ALA A 347 -5.51 -18.80 0.69
CA ALA A 347 -5.06 -18.20 1.94
C ALA A 347 -4.75 -16.71 1.76
N GLY A 348 -4.04 -16.35 0.69
CA GLY A 348 -3.74 -14.95 0.35
C GLY A 348 -5.00 -14.13 0.11
N ARG A 349 -5.95 -14.66 -0.68
CA ARG A 349 -7.21 -13.97 -0.96
C ARG A 349 -8.04 -13.75 0.31
N ARG A 350 -8.18 -14.76 1.19
CA ARG A 350 -8.88 -14.60 2.47
C ARG A 350 -8.24 -13.50 3.30
N TRP A 351 -6.91 -13.54 3.46
CA TRP A 351 -6.18 -12.55 4.23
C TRP A 351 -6.34 -11.13 3.70
N VAL A 352 -6.28 -10.96 2.36
CA VAL A 352 -6.48 -9.62 1.76
C VAL A 352 -7.91 -9.14 1.99
N ARG A 353 -8.91 -9.97 1.77
CA ARG A 353 -10.31 -9.60 1.99
C ARG A 353 -10.57 -9.21 3.45
N ASP A 354 -10.00 -9.94 4.39
CA ASP A 354 -10.30 -9.77 5.81
C ASP A 354 -9.52 -8.58 6.43
N HIS A 355 -8.36 -8.18 5.85
CA HIS A 355 -7.47 -7.19 6.48
C HIS A 355 -7.08 -6.00 5.60
N TRP A 356 -7.36 -6.04 4.28
CA TRP A 356 -6.85 -5.06 3.31
C TRP A 356 -7.95 -4.55 2.37
N SER A 357 -9.22 -4.57 2.79
CA SER A 357 -10.30 -3.99 2.00
C SER A 357 -10.31 -2.46 2.13
N TRP A 358 -10.78 -1.77 1.10
CA TRP A 358 -10.98 -0.33 1.16
C TRP A 358 -11.95 0.09 2.26
N ASP A 359 -12.98 -0.73 2.53
CA ASP A 359 -14.00 -0.43 3.54
C ASP A 359 -13.41 -0.54 4.95
N THR A 360 -12.64 -1.59 5.25
CA THR A 360 -11.89 -1.71 6.52
C THR A 360 -10.95 -0.51 6.75
N THR A 361 -10.30 -0.04 5.67
CA THR A 361 -9.40 1.13 5.76
C THR A 361 -10.18 2.42 6.00
N ALA A 362 -11.34 2.58 5.36
CA ALA A 362 -12.20 3.74 5.54
C ALA A 362 -12.80 3.80 6.95
N ASP A 363 -13.26 2.67 7.48
CA ASP A 363 -13.75 2.57 8.86
C ASP A 363 -12.64 2.94 9.86
N ARG A 364 -11.43 2.46 9.61
CA ARG A 364 -10.27 2.82 10.44
C ARG A 364 -9.98 4.33 10.37
N LEU A 365 -9.98 4.93 9.18
CA LEU A 365 -9.79 6.37 9.02
C LEU A 365 -10.90 7.16 9.71
N ALA A 366 -12.16 6.74 9.56
CA ALA A 366 -13.30 7.38 10.22
C ALA A 366 -13.15 7.35 11.75
N ALA A 367 -12.73 6.22 12.31
CA ALA A 367 -12.44 6.10 13.75
C ALA A 367 -11.27 6.99 14.21
N LEU A 368 -10.23 7.16 13.38
CA LEU A 368 -9.11 8.06 13.69
C LEU A 368 -9.52 9.54 13.61
N LEU A 369 -10.48 9.87 12.75
CA LEU A 369 -11.03 11.21 12.60
C LEU A 369 -12.04 11.56 13.69
N ALA A 370 -12.62 10.59 14.39
CA ALA A 370 -13.55 10.85 15.49
C ALA A 370 -12.85 11.63 16.61
N PRO A 371 -13.48 12.68 17.17
CA PRO A 371 -12.96 13.39 18.32
C PRO A 371 -12.79 12.47 19.54
N PRO A 372 -11.83 12.74 20.45
CA PRO A 372 -11.54 11.86 21.58
C PRO A 372 -12.73 11.53 22.50
N GLN A 373 -13.73 12.41 22.57
CA GLN A 373 -14.93 12.22 23.39
C GLN A 373 -15.95 11.25 22.76
N ASP A 374 -15.82 10.99 21.46
CA ASP A 374 -16.70 10.12 20.69
C ASP A 374 -16.05 8.75 20.41
N GLN A 375 -14.83 8.52 20.89
CA GLN A 375 -14.19 7.21 20.79
C GLN A 375 -14.74 6.32 21.93
N PRO A 376 -15.34 5.15 21.65
CA PRO A 376 -15.60 4.18 22.68
C PRO A 376 -14.27 3.85 23.36
N ASP A 377 -14.27 3.79 24.70
CA ASP A 377 -13.12 3.35 25.49
C ASP A 377 -12.72 1.94 25.02
N HIS A 378 -11.85 1.87 24.05
CA HIS A 378 -11.11 0.65 23.76
C HIS A 378 -10.07 0.53 24.87
N CYS A 379 -10.53 0.07 26.05
CA CYS A 379 -9.66 -0.48 27.08
C CYS A 379 -8.68 -1.44 26.42
N GLY A 380 -7.43 -1.00 26.31
CA GLY A 380 -6.25 -1.82 26.24
C GLY A 380 -6.30 -3.01 25.30
N HIS A 381 -6.24 -2.78 23.96
CA HIS A 381 -5.49 -3.71 23.14
C HIS A 381 -4.12 -3.06 22.93
N PRO A 382 -3.09 -3.57 23.62
CA PRO A 382 -1.72 -3.33 23.19
C PRO A 382 -1.63 -3.90 21.80
N ASP A 383 -1.19 -3.07 20.86
CA ASP A 383 -0.82 -3.42 19.48
C ASP A 383 -1.67 -4.55 18.91
N ALA A 384 -2.62 -4.23 18.03
CA ALA A 384 -3.17 -5.24 17.12
C ALA A 384 -1.95 -5.86 16.46
N VAL A 385 -1.53 -6.96 17.04
CA VAL A 385 -0.38 -7.76 16.71
C VAL A 385 -0.40 -7.94 15.21
N ALA A 386 0.70 -7.60 14.57
CA ALA A 386 1.04 -8.23 13.29
C ALA A 386 0.61 -9.69 13.40
N PRO A 387 -0.05 -10.26 12.39
CA PRO A 387 -0.55 -11.63 12.50
C PRO A 387 0.57 -12.46 13.10
N ARG A 388 0.28 -13.17 14.20
CA ARG A 388 1.27 -13.96 14.94
C ARG A 388 2.00 -14.80 13.91
N ASP A 389 3.32 -14.78 13.94
CA ASP A 389 4.13 -15.68 13.12
C ASP A 389 3.64 -17.11 13.44
N PRO A 390 3.18 -17.90 12.46
CA PRO A 390 2.73 -19.29 12.72
C PRO A 390 3.83 -20.17 13.30
N ARG A 391 5.06 -19.66 13.40
CA ARG A 391 6.23 -20.31 14.01
C ARG A 391 6.46 -19.92 15.47
N ASP A 392 5.70 -18.96 16.04
CA ASP A 392 5.80 -18.65 17.45
C ASP A 392 5.27 -19.85 18.25
N PRO A 393 6.09 -20.42 19.16
CA PRO A 393 5.64 -21.52 20.01
C PRO A 393 4.45 -21.02 20.86
N CYS A 394 3.32 -21.75 20.79
CA CYS A 394 2.14 -21.47 21.62
C CYS A 394 2.56 -21.33 23.07
N ASP A 395 2.17 -20.23 23.72
CA ASP A 395 2.32 -20.06 25.18
C ASP A 395 1.51 -21.19 25.85
N PRO A 396 2.12 -22.03 26.69
CA PRO A 396 1.41 -23.14 27.36
C PRO A 396 0.31 -22.69 28.31
N ARG A 397 0.03 -21.40 28.42
CA ARG A 397 -1.05 -20.79 29.21
C ARG A 397 -2.24 -20.31 28.38
N ASP A 398 -2.23 -20.54 27.05
CA ASP A 398 -3.34 -20.15 26.17
C ASP A 398 -4.50 -21.17 26.32
N PRO A 399 -5.68 -20.76 26.78
CA PRO A 399 -6.83 -21.64 26.97
C PRO A 399 -7.45 -22.21 25.68
N CYS A 400 -6.92 -21.89 24.53
CA CYS A 400 -7.37 -22.35 23.21
C CYS A 400 -6.38 -23.28 22.50
N ASP A 401 -5.43 -23.91 23.19
CA ASP A 401 -4.53 -24.92 22.58
C ASP A 401 -5.29 -26.20 22.31
N PRO A 402 -5.52 -26.62 21.05
CA PRO A 402 -6.23 -27.85 20.71
C PRO A 402 -5.45 -29.12 21.08
N ARG A 403 -4.27 -29.01 21.70
CA ARG A 403 -3.44 -30.16 22.17
C ARG A 403 -3.52 -30.38 23.67
N ASP A 404 -4.37 -29.66 24.42
CA ASP A 404 -4.55 -29.90 25.87
C ASP A 404 -5.55 -31.05 26.09
N PRO A 405 -5.12 -32.23 26.59
CA PRO A 405 -5.97 -33.40 26.76
C PRO A 405 -6.68 -33.43 28.14
N ARG A 406 -7.06 -32.28 28.70
CA ARG A 406 -7.78 -32.28 29.98
C ARG A 406 -9.23 -32.76 29.77
N PRO A 407 -9.67 -33.84 30.44
CA PRO A 407 -11.05 -34.33 30.32
C PRO A 407 -12.03 -33.37 30.99
N ALA A 408 -13.18 -33.18 30.33
CA ALA A 408 -14.32 -32.50 30.90
C ALA A 408 -14.79 -33.24 32.16
N GLU A 409 -14.46 -32.75 33.34
CA GLU A 409 -15.13 -33.20 34.57
C GLU A 409 -16.43 -32.41 34.74
N ALA A 410 -17.49 -33.23 34.85
CA ALA A 410 -18.84 -32.81 35.12
C ALA A 410 -18.99 -32.12 36.50
N ARG A 411 -19.74 -31.01 36.52
CA ARG A 411 -20.83 -30.78 37.49
C ARG A 411 -21.75 -29.65 36.99
#